data_3b86945dcc6dc4f3bc91e01135215450
#
_entry.id   3b86945dcc6dc4f3bc91e01135215450
#
_cell.length_a   1.000
_cell.length_b   1.000
_cell.length_c   1.000
_cell.angle_alpha   90.00
_cell.angle_beta   90.00
_cell.angle_gamma   90.00
#
_symmetry.space_group_name_H-M   'P 1'
#
loop_
_entity.id
_entity.type
_entity.pdbx_description
1 polymer ?
#
loop_
_entity_poly.entity_id
_entity_poly.type
_entity_poly.pdbx_seq_one_letter_code
_entity_poly.pdbx_strand_id
1 'polypeptide(L)'
;MKDMATEVSATLMIIVLCWILLTIADAAVGGLLKLIFGIPFRKVFVWGLLSLLLPPLAIGYGALIERNCFRVNEVRISFENLPETFDGYRIVHISDIHARSFAGRERHLARAIDKINGLNPDIAVFTGDLITLSPDELDSLAPILGRIQAKTFSVLGNHDYSIYSNSSAQARQAHLEDLISREKALGWDLLLDEHRIISKDTDSIAVIGVQNTSPSRHFPSKGDLKKASKGTNGMFRIVLSHDPMHWENEILGQDYPLTLSGHTHAMQLSLLGWSPSRLIFDQHRGLYTRNGQSIYVNPGLGETIFPARIGVRPEITVITLTR
;
A
#
# COMPACT_ATOMS: atom_id res chain seq x y z
N MET A 1 15.96 -7.59 17.18
CA MET A 1 17.14 -8.25 16.59
C MET A 1 16.81 -9.33 15.56
N LYS A 2 15.88 -10.29 15.82
CA LYS A 2 15.52 -11.33 14.83
C LYS A 2 14.96 -10.75 13.52
N ASP A 3 14.17 -9.69 13.59
CA ASP A 3 13.48 -9.12 12.43
C ASP A 3 14.42 -8.32 11.51
N MET A 4 15.38 -7.60 12.06
CA MET A 4 16.43 -6.95 11.27
C MET A 4 17.28 -8.00 10.53
N ALA A 5 17.53 -9.17 11.16
CA ALA A 5 18.19 -10.28 10.50
C ALA A 5 17.34 -10.83 9.33
N THR A 6 16.02 -10.85 9.46
CA THR A 6 15.10 -11.29 8.39
C THR A 6 15.13 -10.31 7.20
N GLU A 7 15.06 -9.01 7.44
CA GLU A 7 15.16 -7.99 6.40
C GLU A 7 16.52 -8.03 5.67
N VAL A 8 17.61 -8.17 6.43
CA VAL A 8 18.97 -8.32 5.87
C VAL A 8 19.06 -9.60 5.04
N SER A 9 18.54 -10.72 5.55
CA SER A 9 18.55 -11.99 4.84
C SER A 9 17.74 -11.94 3.55
N ALA A 10 16.55 -11.33 3.57
CA ALA A 10 15.72 -11.15 2.39
C ALA A 10 16.42 -10.26 1.34
N THR A 11 17.02 -9.16 1.78
CA THR A 11 17.79 -8.26 0.91
C THR A 11 18.96 -8.98 0.25
N LEU A 12 19.75 -9.73 1.02
CA LEU A 12 20.87 -10.52 0.49
C LEU A 12 20.40 -11.57 -0.50
N MET A 13 19.30 -12.26 -0.20
CA MET A 13 18.71 -13.26 -1.10
C MET A 13 18.29 -12.64 -2.44
N ILE A 14 17.67 -11.47 -2.42
CA ILE A 14 17.30 -10.73 -3.64
C ILE A 14 18.57 -10.37 -4.45
N ILE A 15 19.63 -9.86 -3.82
CA ILE A 15 20.89 -9.53 -4.49
C ILE A 15 21.49 -10.78 -5.14
N VAL A 16 21.58 -11.89 -4.40
CA VAL A 16 22.15 -13.15 -4.91
C VAL A 16 21.34 -13.68 -6.08
N LEU A 17 20.01 -13.66 -6.00
CA LEU A 17 19.15 -14.08 -7.11
C LEU A 17 19.37 -13.21 -8.35
N CYS A 18 19.41 -11.88 -8.18
CA CYS A 18 19.74 -10.97 -9.28
C CYS A 18 21.12 -11.24 -9.88
N TRP A 19 22.15 -11.52 -9.07
CA TRP A 19 23.48 -11.87 -9.55
C TRP A 19 23.48 -13.15 -10.37
N ILE A 20 22.77 -14.19 -9.94
CA ILE A 20 22.63 -15.44 -10.70
C ILE A 20 22.00 -15.15 -12.06
N LEU A 21 20.87 -14.45 -12.08
CA LEU A 21 20.15 -14.12 -13.33
C LEU A 21 21.00 -13.27 -14.27
N LEU A 22 21.68 -12.25 -13.77
CA LEU A 22 22.58 -11.41 -14.57
C LEU A 22 23.74 -12.20 -15.12
N THR A 23 24.37 -13.06 -14.33
CA THR A 23 25.49 -13.91 -14.78
C THR A 23 25.05 -14.85 -15.92
N ILE A 24 23.86 -15.45 -15.81
CA ILE A 24 23.29 -16.30 -16.87
C ILE A 24 23.02 -15.45 -18.14
N ALA A 25 22.44 -14.25 -17.98
CA ALA A 25 22.18 -13.35 -19.10
C ALA A 25 23.47 -12.91 -19.79
N ASP A 26 24.50 -12.52 -19.04
CA ASP A 26 25.81 -12.12 -19.57
C ASP A 26 26.50 -13.28 -20.32
N ALA A 27 26.40 -14.50 -19.79
CA ALA A 27 26.90 -15.68 -20.48
C ALA A 27 26.14 -15.97 -21.79
N ALA A 28 24.82 -15.85 -21.78
CA ALA A 28 24.00 -16.03 -22.98
C ALA A 28 24.30 -14.97 -24.06
N VAL A 29 24.39 -13.69 -23.66
CA VAL A 29 24.77 -12.59 -24.55
C VAL A 29 26.17 -12.80 -25.13
N GLY A 30 27.16 -13.16 -24.29
CA GLY A 30 28.52 -13.44 -24.72
C GLY A 30 28.60 -14.61 -25.71
N GLY A 31 27.82 -15.68 -25.48
CA GLY A 31 27.70 -16.80 -26.40
C GLY A 31 27.09 -16.40 -27.76
N LEU A 32 26.00 -15.64 -27.73
CA LEU A 32 25.31 -15.15 -28.94
C LEU A 32 26.20 -14.23 -29.77
N LEU A 33 26.88 -13.25 -29.14
CA LEU A 33 27.77 -12.32 -29.82
C LEU A 33 29.00 -13.03 -30.40
N LYS A 34 29.51 -14.08 -29.75
CA LYS A 34 30.56 -14.91 -30.30
C LYS A 34 30.07 -15.65 -31.55
N LEU A 35 28.87 -16.21 -31.50
CA LEU A 35 28.29 -16.99 -32.61
C LEU A 35 28.00 -16.12 -33.85
N ILE A 36 27.40 -14.94 -33.65
CA ILE A 36 26.95 -14.08 -34.74
C ILE A 36 28.07 -13.18 -35.28
N PHE A 37 28.88 -12.62 -34.41
CA PHE A 37 29.85 -11.57 -34.75
C PHE A 37 31.33 -11.96 -34.55
N GLY A 38 31.59 -13.21 -34.06
CA GLY A 38 32.94 -13.66 -33.79
C GLY A 38 33.64 -12.96 -32.60
N ILE A 39 32.86 -12.20 -31.78
CA ILE A 39 33.47 -11.47 -30.64
C ILE A 39 33.87 -12.47 -29.57
N PRO A 40 35.12 -12.38 -29.02
CA PRO A 40 35.58 -13.32 -28.01
C PRO A 40 34.66 -13.35 -26.76
N PHE A 41 34.12 -14.52 -26.44
CA PHE A 41 33.20 -14.73 -25.28
C PHE A 41 33.78 -14.12 -24.00
N ARG A 42 35.03 -14.42 -23.69
CA ARG A 42 35.71 -13.94 -22.48
C ARG A 42 35.67 -12.41 -22.36
N LYS A 43 35.84 -11.68 -23.47
CA LYS A 43 35.82 -10.22 -23.45
C LYS A 43 34.41 -9.71 -23.09
N VAL A 44 33.40 -10.24 -23.71
CA VAL A 44 31.98 -9.85 -23.44
C VAL A 44 31.59 -10.20 -22.00
N PHE A 45 31.87 -11.43 -21.58
CA PHE A 45 31.54 -11.93 -20.25
C PHE A 45 32.23 -11.13 -19.12
N VAL A 46 33.55 -10.82 -19.27
CA VAL A 46 34.26 -10.01 -18.26
C VAL A 46 33.69 -8.61 -18.12
N TRP A 47 33.30 -7.97 -19.24
CA TRP A 47 32.61 -6.67 -19.18
C TRP A 47 31.19 -6.81 -18.63
N GLY A 48 30.51 -7.90 -18.94
CA GLY A 48 29.19 -8.23 -18.38
C GLY A 48 29.19 -8.30 -16.85
N LEU A 49 30.28 -8.75 -16.23
CA LEU A 49 30.38 -8.78 -14.76
C LEU A 49 30.20 -7.42 -14.08
N LEU A 50 30.34 -6.30 -14.81
CA LEU A 50 30.00 -4.98 -14.28
C LEU A 50 28.50 -4.84 -13.98
N SER A 51 27.64 -5.63 -14.65
CA SER A 51 26.21 -5.67 -14.37
C SER A 51 25.91 -6.10 -12.92
N LEU A 52 26.78 -6.87 -12.29
CA LEU A 52 26.64 -7.32 -10.91
C LEU A 52 26.68 -6.17 -9.89
N LEU A 53 27.13 -4.98 -10.28
CA LEU A 53 27.04 -3.79 -9.45
C LEU A 53 25.62 -3.19 -9.41
N LEU A 54 24.78 -3.50 -10.41
CA LEU A 54 23.43 -2.90 -10.54
C LEU A 54 22.50 -3.23 -9.36
N PRO A 55 22.34 -4.49 -8.90
CA PRO A 55 21.45 -4.80 -7.79
C PRO A 55 21.81 -4.09 -6.48
N PRO A 56 23.05 -4.13 -5.98
CA PRO A 56 23.39 -3.42 -4.74
C PRO A 56 23.29 -1.89 -4.87
N LEU A 57 23.60 -1.32 -6.03
CA LEU A 57 23.40 0.12 -6.29
C LEU A 57 21.92 0.49 -6.33
N ALA A 58 21.09 -0.31 -6.99
CA ALA A 58 19.63 -0.08 -7.05
C ALA A 58 19.00 -0.19 -5.65
N ILE A 59 19.38 -1.19 -4.86
CA ILE A 59 18.89 -1.34 -3.48
C ILE A 59 19.39 -0.19 -2.61
N GLY A 60 20.67 0.20 -2.74
CA GLY A 60 21.21 1.35 -2.03
C GLY A 60 20.48 2.65 -2.36
N TYR A 61 20.21 2.91 -3.65
CA TYR A 61 19.40 4.05 -4.09
C TYR A 61 17.97 3.97 -3.52
N GLY A 62 17.34 2.81 -3.63
CA GLY A 62 15.99 2.58 -3.11
C GLY A 62 15.87 2.78 -1.59
N ALA A 63 16.90 2.33 -0.86
CA ALA A 63 16.95 2.41 0.60
C ALA A 63 17.32 3.81 1.13
N LEU A 64 18.18 4.55 0.44
CA LEU A 64 18.67 5.84 0.92
C LEU A 64 17.90 7.02 0.35
N ILE A 65 17.36 6.90 -0.87
CA ILE A 65 16.77 8.01 -1.61
C ILE A 65 15.30 7.76 -1.89
N GLU A 66 14.96 6.76 -2.70
CA GLU A 66 13.62 6.65 -3.29
C GLU A 66 12.51 6.42 -2.25
N ARG A 67 12.77 5.61 -1.22
CA ARG A 67 11.79 5.39 -0.14
C ARG A 67 11.45 6.65 0.68
N ASN A 68 12.24 7.74 0.52
CA ASN A 68 12.02 9.03 1.18
C ASN A 68 11.36 10.06 0.25
N CYS A 69 11.14 9.71 -1.02
CA CYS A 69 10.61 10.59 -2.05
C CYS A 69 9.09 10.40 -2.20
N PHE A 70 8.31 10.93 -1.24
CA PHE A 70 6.85 10.85 -1.27
C PHE A 70 6.27 11.54 -2.50
N ARG A 71 5.57 10.76 -3.33
CA ARG A 71 4.86 11.24 -4.50
C ARG A 71 3.43 11.60 -4.12
N VAL A 72 2.97 12.77 -4.54
CA VAL A 72 1.53 13.09 -4.60
C VAL A 72 1.02 12.67 -5.97
N ASN A 73 -0.02 11.84 -6.01
CA ASN A 73 -0.66 11.39 -7.23
C ASN A 73 -2.12 11.88 -7.23
N GLU A 74 -2.46 12.75 -8.17
CA GLU A 74 -3.82 13.28 -8.29
C GLU A 74 -4.59 12.51 -9.36
N VAL A 75 -5.76 12.01 -8.99
CA VAL A 75 -6.64 11.20 -9.85
C VAL A 75 -8.05 11.77 -9.78
N ARG A 76 -8.66 11.96 -10.94
CA ARG A 76 -10.09 12.30 -11.04
C ARG A 76 -10.86 11.07 -11.47
N ILE A 77 -11.95 10.77 -10.77
CA ILE A 77 -12.79 9.63 -11.08
C ILE A 77 -14.23 10.12 -11.22
N SER A 78 -14.81 9.86 -12.38
CA SER A 78 -16.17 10.31 -12.70
C SER A 78 -17.20 9.20 -12.44
N PHE A 79 -18.33 9.58 -11.84
CA PHE A 79 -19.43 8.69 -11.56
C PHE A 79 -20.76 9.38 -11.87
N GLU A 80 -21.57 8.81 -12.75
CA GLU A 80 -22.89 9.36 -13.13
C GLU A 80 -23.87 9.48 -11.94
N ASN A 81 -23.73 8.58 -10.96
CA ASN A 81 -24.58 8.54 -9.75
C ASN A 81 -24.00 9.31 -8.55
N LEU A 82 -22.92 10.09 -8.75
CA LEU A 82 -22.38 10.95 -7.68
C LEU A 82 -23.39 12.08 -7.39
N PRO A 83 -23.77 12.32 -6.12
CA PRO A 83 -24.59 13.48 -5.76
C PRO A 83 -23.91 14.79 -6.14
N GLU A 84 -24.66 15.78 -6.62
CA GLU A 84 -24.14 17.02 -7.19
C GLU A 84 -23.27 17.82 -6.21
N THR A 85 -23.64 17.84 -4.94
CA THR A 85 -22.88 18.57 -3.90
C THR A 85 -21.49 17.97 -3.64
N PHE A 86 -21.26 16.71 -4.06
CA PHE A 86 -19.98 16.02 -3.95
C PHE A 86 -19.12 16.11 -5.22
N ASP A 87 -19.57 16.82 -6.26
CA ASP A 87 -18.69 17.14 -7.40
C ASP A 87 -17.52 17.98 -6.92
N GLY A 88 -16.30 17.56 -7.26
CA GLY A 88 -15.06 18.16 -6.76
C GLY A 88 -14.61 17.72 -5.37
N TYR A 89 -15.30 16.77 -4.71
CA TYR A 89 -14.94 16.29 -3.37
C TYR A 89 -13.58 15.59 -3.37
N ARG A 90 -12.70 16.00 -2.47
CA ARG A 90 -11.29 15.59 -2.44
C ARG A 90 -11.01 14.64 -1.29
N ILE A 91 -10.55 13.45 -1.62
CA ILE A 91 -10.19 12.39 -0.67
C ILE A 91 -8.67 12.20 -0.75
N VAL A 92 -7.96 12.38 0.36
CA VAL A 92 -6.59 11.88 0.45
C VAL A 92 -6.63 10.42 0.87
N HIS A 93 -6.03 9.56 0.07
CA HIS A 93 -5.90 8.13 0.34
C HIS A 93 -4.44 7.78 0.59
N ILE A 94 -4.17 7.23 1.77
CA ILE A 94 -2.89 6.66 2.18
C ILE A 94 -3.11 5.24 2.70
N SER A 95 -2.07 4.42 2.66
CA SER A 95 -2.11 3.02 3.07
C SER A 95 -0.74 2.55 3.53
N ASP A 96 -0.68 1.40 4.19
CA ASP A 96 0.55 0.63 4.40
C ASP A 96 1.68 1.51 4.96
N ILE A 97 1.44 2.11 6.12
CA ILE A 97 2.44 2.95 6.81
C ILE A 97 3.56 2.07 7.33
N HIS A 98 3.24 0.85 7.82
CA HIS A 98 4.23 -0.04 8.41
C HIS A 98 5.17 0.75 9.32
N ALA A 99 4.65 1.16 10.47
CA ALA A 99 5.28 2.11 11.39
C ALA A 99 6.77 1.80 11.66
N ARG A 100 7.12 0.52 11.74
CA ARG A 100 8.49 0.04 11.87
C ARG A 100 9.43 0.59 10.81
N SER A 101 8.96 0.78 9.57
CA SER A 101 9.77 1.30 8.47
C SER A 101 10.22 2.75 8.69
N PHE A 102 9.55 3.45 9.60
CA PHE A 102 9.88 4.84 9.96
C PHE A 102 10.68 4.96 11.26
N ALA A 103 11.03 3.87 11.92
CA ALA A 103 11.91 3.91 13.09
C ALA A 103 13.24 4.59 12.76
N GLY A 104 13.61 5.66 13.47
CA GLY A 104 14.76 6.51 13.18
C GLY A 104 14.60 7.40 11.94
N ARG A 105 13.41 7.41 11.34
CA ARG A 105 13.06 8.21 10.15
C ARG A 105 11.81 9.06 10.36
N GLU A 106 11.49 9.39 11.60
CA GLU A 106 10.30 10.12 12.03
C GLU A 106 10.12 11.43 11.25
N ARG A 107 11.23 12.12 10.93
CA ARG A 107 11.23 13.36 10.12
C ARG A 107 10.69 13.14 8.70
N HIS A 108 10.85 11.94 8.13
CA HIS A 108 10.32 11.64 6.80
C HIS A 108 8.80 11.44 6.87
N LEU A 109 8.31 10.72 7.88
CA LEU A 109 6.87 10.60 8.12
C LEU A 109 6.24 11.98 8.38
N ALA A 110 6.87 12.83 9.20
CA ALA A 110 6.39 14.18 9.45
C ALA A 110 6.25 14.99 8.14
N ARG A 111 7.21 14.90 7.22
CA ARG A 111 7.11 15.54 5.89
C ARG A 111 5.96 14.99 5.05
N ALA A 112 5.66 13.69 5.15
CA ALA A 112 4.50 13.11 4.48
C ALA A 112 3.19 13.67 5.04
N ILE A 113 3.08 13.77 6.37
CA ILE A 113 1.91 14.36 7.03
C ILE A 113 1.75 15.85 6.68
N ASP A 114 2.85 16.62 6.66
CA ASP A 114 2.82 18.02 6.24
C ASP A 114 2.33 18.16 4.79
N LYS A 115 2.74 17.25 3.88
CA LYS A 115 2.21 17.20 2.51
C LYS A 115 0.71 16.90 2.49
N ILE A 116 0.25 15.91 3.27
CA ILE A 116 -1.17 15.54 3.37
C ILE A 116 -2.00 16.74 3.81
N ASN A 117 -1.59 17.42 4.86
CA ASN A 117 -2.30 18.63 5.36
C ASN A 117 -2.29 19.76 4.34
N GLY A 118 -1.17 19.96 3.61
CA GLY A 118 -1.07 20.97 2.55
C GLY A 118 -1.97 20.73 1.34
N LEU A 119 -2.51 19.51 1.17
CA LEU A 119 -3.45 19.18 0.09
C LEU A 119 -4.89 19.62 0.39
N ASN A 120 -5.18 20.01 1.63
CA ASN A 120 -6.51 20.44 2.11
C ASN A 120 -7.65 19.52 1.62
N PRO A 121 -7.62 18.22 1.92
CA PRO A 121 -8.68 17.31 1.52
C PRO A 121 -9.94 17.50 2.37
N ASP A 122 -11.11 17.13 1.83
CA ASP A 122 -12.35 17.09 2.59
C ASP A 122 -12.32 15.98 3.64
N ILE A 123 -11.72 14.83 3.29
CA ILE A 123 -11.45 13.71 4.20
C ILE A 123 -10.11 13.05 3.86
N ALA A 124 -9.55 12.34 4.84
CA ALA A 124 -8.47 11.38 4.62
C ALA A 124 -8.99 9.96 4.85
N VAL A 125 -8.46 9.00 4.11
CA VAL A 125 -8.72 7.58 4.31
C VAL A 125 -7.41 6.81 4.43
N PHE A 126 -7.38 5.86 5.35
CA PHE A 126 -6.27 4.96 5.58
C PHE A 126 -6.73 3.52 5.41
N THR A 127 -6.12 2.78 4.48
CA THR A 127 -6.59 1.45 4.11
C THR A 127 -5.76 0.31 4.69
N GLY A 128 -5.29 0.47 5.94
CA GLY A 128 -4.72 -0.61 6.74
C GLY A 128 -3.20 -0.76 6.65
N ASP A 129 -2.69 -1.72 7.42
CA ASP A 129 -1.27 -1.99 7.65
C ASP A 129 -0.55 -0.78 8.28
N LEU A 130 -1.08 -0.35 9.44
CA LEU A 130 -0.47 0.71 10.23
C LEU A 130 0.82 0.25 10.90
N ILE A 131 0.82 -0.97 11.43
CA ILE A 131 1.99 -1.61 12.04
C ILE A 131 2.55 -2.72 11.15
N THR A 132 3.75 -3.20 11.48
CA THR A 132 4.36 -4.35 10.81
C THR A 132 4.22 -5.61 11.67
N LEU A 133 4.53 -5.52 12.97
CA LEU A 133 4.60 -6.64 13.90
C LEU A 133 3.86 -6.41 15.21
N SER A 134 3.97 -5.20 15.79
CA SER A 134 3.41 -4.90 17.11
C SER A 134 3.04 -3.41 17.26
N PRO A 135 2.07 -3.08 18.14
CA PRO A 135 1.65 -1.69 18.38
C PRO A 135 2.73 -0.77 18.93
N ASP A 136 3.76 -1.30 19.59
CA ASP A 136 4.88 -0.52 20.13
C ASP A 136 5.61 0.28 19.05
N GLU A 137 5.51 -0.14 17.78
CA GLU A 137 6.04 0.59 16.63
C GLU A 137 5.48 2.02 16.53
N LEU A 138 4.32 2.29 17.14
CA LEU A 138 3.67 3.59 17.12
C LEU A 138 4.17 4.54 18.21
N ASP A 139 4.96 4.11 19.19
CA ASP A 139 5.32 4.93 20.36
C ASP A 139 5.92 6.28 19.98
N SER A 140 6.84 6.31 19.01
CA SER A 140 7.45 7.56 18.53
C SER A 140 6.68 8.23 17.40
N LEU A 141 5.76 7.53 16.74
CA LEU A 141 5.09 7.98 15.51
C LEU A 141 3.68 8.51 15.74
N ALA A 142 3.00 8.06 16.81
CA ALA A 142 1.65 8.48 17.12
C ALA A 142 1.50 10.03 17.19
N PRO A 143 2.41 10.80 17.81
CA PRO A 143 2.30 12.27 17.81
C PRO A 143 2.40 12.88 16.42
N ILE A 144 3.06 12.20 15.46
CA ILE A 144 3.19 12.67 14.08
C ILE A 144 1.93 12.35 13.30
N LEU A 145 1.42 11.12 13.42
CA LEU A 145 0.21 10.66 12.75
C LEU A 145 -1.03 11.44 13.19
N GLY A 146 -1.13 11.73 14.49
CA GLY A 146 -2.21 12.56 15.04
C GLY A 146 -2.23 14.02 14.55
N ARG A 147 -1.24 14.45 13.75
CA ARG A 147 -1.22 15.79 13.13
C ARG A 147 -2.03 15.87 11.83
N ILE A 148 -2.57 14.76 11.32
CA ILE A 148 -3.49 14.82 10.17
C ILE A 148 -4.71 15.62 10.56
N GLN A 149 -4.98 16.72 9.83
CA GLN A 149 -6.03 17.68 10.17
C GLN A 149 -7.41 17.26 9.64
N ALA A 150 -7.44 16.59 8.50
CA ALA A 150 -8.67 16.13 7.90
C ALA A 150 -9.30 14.99 8.73
N LYS A 151 -10.63 14.93 8.75
CA LYS A 151 -11.31 13.77 9.32
C LYS A 151 -10.83 12.51 8.62
N THR A 152 -10.26 11.58 9.40
CA THR A 152 -9.62 10.37 8.88
C THR A 152 -10.49 9.17 9.21
N PHE A 153 -10.83 8.38 8.18
CA PHE A 153 -11.45 7.06 8.32
C PHE A 153 -10.37 6.00 8.07
N SER A 154 -10.33 4.96 8.88
CA SER A 154 -9.36 3.89 8.75
C SER A 154 -10.01 2.50 8.77
N VAL A 155 -9.30 1.52 8.21
CA VAL A 155 -9.59 0.09 8.32
C VAL A 155 -8.33 -0.66 8.67
N LEU A 156 -8.47 -1.90 9.15
CA LEU A 156 -7.33 -2.76 9.45
C LEU A 156 -6.85 -3.51 8.21
N GLY A 157 -5.52 -3.66 8.08
CA GLY A 157 -4.87 -4.56 7.14
C GLY A 157 -4.43 -5.86 7.81
N ASN A 158 -3.77 -6.74 7.07
CA ASN A 158 -3.38 -8.06 7.59
C ASN A 158 -2.27 -7.99 8.64
N HIS A 159 -1.36 -7.04 8.55
CA HIS A 159 -0.30 -6.84 9.55
C HIS A 159 -0.84 -6.34 10.89
N ASP A 160 -1.94 -5.62 10.88
CA ASP A 160 -2.54 -5.05 12.09
C ASP A 160 -3.06 -6.11 13.07
N TYR A 161 -3.21 -7.37 12.61
CA TYR A 161 -3.50 -8.53 13.46
C TYR A 161 -2.25 -9.17 14.07
N SER A 162 -1.07 -8.58 13.89
CA SER A 162 0.23 -9.08 14.40
C SER A 162 0.55 -10.53 14.02
N ILE A 163 0.05 -11.02 12.87
CA ILE A 163 0.20 -12.43 12.45
C ILE A 163 1.65 -12.80 12.13
N TYR A 164 2.47 -11.81 11.81
CA TYR A 164 3.90 -11.99 11.50
C TYR A 164 4.80 -11.85 12.73
N SER A 165 4.22 -11.50 13.89
CA SER A 165 4.95 -11.50 15.16
C SER A 165 5.14 -12.94 15.65
N ASN A 166 6.22 -13.17 16.43
CA ASN A 166 6.43 -14.45 17.13
C ASN A 166 5.56 -14.60 18.40
N SER A 167 4.51 -13.80 18.53
CA SER A 167 3.64 -13.74 19.70
C SER A 167 2.64 -14.89 19.72
N SER A 168 2.21 -15.29 20.91
CA SER A 168 1.12 -16.25 21.09
C SER A 168 -0.21 -15.67 20.54
N ALA A 169 -1.19 -16.52 20.29
CA ALA A 169 -2.51 -16.08 19.85
C ALA A 169 -3.15 -15.08 20.83
N GLN A 170 -3.00 -15.32 22.13
CA GLN A 170 -3.48 -14.41 23.18
C GLN A 170 -2.77 -13.06 23.15
N ALA A 171 -1.44 -13.05 22.95
CA ALA A 171 -0.69 -11.81 22.84
C ALA A 171 -1.04 -11.02 21.56
N ARG A 172 -1.29 -11.72 20.43
CA ARG A 172 -1.78 -11.07 19.20
C ARG A 172 -3.15 -10.42 19.36
N GLN A 173 -4.04 -11.05 20.15
CA GLN A 173 -5.34 -10.45 20.46
C GLN A 173 -5.17 -9.18 21.31
N ALA A 174 -4.29 -9.20 22.33
CA ALA A 174 -3.98 -8.02 23.13
C ALA A 174 -3.33 -6.89 22.27
N HIS A 175 -2.45 -7.26 21.33
CA HIS A 175 -1.88 -6.30 20.36
C HIS A 175 -2.97 -5.63 19.51
N LEU A 176 -3.95 -6.40 19.01
CA LEU A 176 -5.04 -5.86 18.23
C LEU A 176 -5.88 -4.86 19.04
N GLU A 177 -6.19 -5.20 20.29
CA GLU A 177 -6.94 -4.32 21.19
C GLU A 177 -6.17 -3.02 21.52
N ASP A 178 -4.87 -3.12 21.76
CA ASP A 178 -3.98 -1.96 21.94
C ASP A 178 -3.90 -1.11 20.67
N LEU A 179 -3.73 -1.72 19.49
CA LEU A 179 -3.71 -1.01 18.22
C LEU A 179 -5.01 -0.22 17.98
N ILE A 180 -6.16 -0.85 18.18
CA ILE A 180 -7.48 -0.21 18.06
C ILE A 180 -7.58 1.01 19.01
N SER A 181 -7.10 0.86 20.24
CA SER A 181 -7.06 1.96 21.21
C SER A 181 -6.17 3.11 20.74
N ARG A 182 -4.98 2.79 20.23
CA ARG A 182 -4.01 3.77 19.71
C ARG A 182 -4.54 4.50 18.47
N GLU A 183 -5.15 3.81 17.51
CA GLU A 183 -5.77 4.47 16.34
C GLU A 183 -6.87 5.46 16.76
N LYS A 184 -7.73 5.06 17.70
CA LYS A 184 -8.73 5.97 18.25
C LYS A 184 -8.10 7.19 18.95
N ALA A 185 -6.98 6.99 19.65
CA ALA A 185 -6.25 8.07 20.30
C ALA A 185 -5.58 9.04 19.29
N LEU A 186 -5.31 8.60 18.04
CA LEU A 186 -4.90 9.49 16.96
C LEU A 186 -6.02 10.42 16.49
N GLY A 187 -7.27 10.19 16.89
CA GLY A 187 -8.46 10.86 16.40
C GLY A 187 -9.01 10.27 15.09
N TRP A 188 -8.53 9.09 14.69
CA TRP A 188 -9.03 8.40 13.50
C TRP A 188 -10.31 7.63 13.80
N ASP A 189 -11.23 7.61 12.85
CA ASP A 189 -12.49 6.85 12.93
C ASP A 189 -12.26 5.47 12.30
N LEU A 190 -11.80 4.52 13.12
CA LEU A 190 -11.53 3.15 12.71
C LEU A 190 -12.86 2.40 12.52
N LEU A 191 -13.05 1.88 11.31
CA LEU A 191 -14.27 1.17 10.89
C LEU A 191 -14.03 -0.34 10.93
N LEU A 192 -14.74 -1.03 11.83
CA LEU A 192 -14.66 -2.48 12.03
C LEU A 192 -15.97 -3.14 11.56
N ASP A 193 -16.14 -3.26 10.24
CA ASP A 193 -17.38 -3.63 9.56
C ASP A 193 -18.52 -2.66 9.90
N GLU A 194 -18.21 -1.39 9.68
CA GLU A 194 -19.06 -0.25 9.96
C GLU A 194 -19.07 0.73 8.78
N HIS A 195 -19.98 1.69 8.80
CA HIS A 195 -19.97 2.81 7.86
C HIS A 195 -20.17 4.14 8.58
N ARG A 196 -19.83 5.23 7.87
CA ARG A 196 -20.18 6.59 8.26
C ARG A 196 -20.86 7.30 7.10
N ILE A 197 -21.90 8.03 7.44
CA ILE A 197 -22.59 8.91 6.49
C ILE A 197 -21.91 10.28 6.54
N ILE A 198 -21.52 10.76 5.38
CA ILE A 198 -21.01 12.12 5.20
C ILE A 198 -22.10 12.90 4.50
N SER A 199 -22.61 13.92 5.17
CA SER A 199 -23.61 14.83 4.62
C SER A 199 -22.97 16.13 4.19
N LYS A 200 -23.37 16.62 3.03
CA LYS A 200 -22.97 17.92 2.50
C LYS A 200 -24.19 18.56 1.85
N ASP A 201 -24.61 19.69 2.37
CA ASP A 201 -25.84 20.37 2.00
C ASP A 201 -27.06 19.42 2.05
N THR A 202 -27.68 19.12 0.92
CA THR A 202 -28.86 18.25 0.82
C THR A 202 -28.52 16.79 0.56
N ASP A 203 -27.27 16.49 0.27
CA ASP A 203 -26.83 15.16 -0.19
C ASP A 203 -26.01 14.42 0.87
N SER A 204 -25.87 13.11 0.67
CA SER A 204 -25.06 12.26 1.54
C SER A 204 -24.41 11.15 0.75
N ILE A 205 -23.20 10.78 1.18
CA ILE A 205 -22.46 9.59 0.70
C ILE A 205 -22.15 8.69 1.89
N ALA A 206 -21.87 7.42 1.65
CA ALA A 206 -21.47 6.47 2.68
C ALA A 206 -20.01 6.05 2.49
N VAL A 207 -19.20 6.17 3.55
CA VAL A 207 -17.86 5.56 3.65
C VAL A 207 -18.03 4.27 4.46
N ILE A 208 -17.74 3.13 3.83
CA ILE A 208 -17.93 1.79 4.39
C ILE A 208 -16.55 1.20 4.64
N GLY A 209 -16.25 0.83 5.87
CA GLY A 209 -14.99 0.20 6.23
C GLY A 209 -15.18 -1.27 6.57
N VAL A 210 -14.38 -2.12 5.94
CA VAL A 210 -14.40 -3.57 6.16
C VAL A 210 -13.07 -3.99 6.77
N GLN A 211 -13.12 -4.81 7.82
CA GLN A 211 -11.92 -5.44 8.36
C GLN A 211 -11.19 -6.23 7.27
N ASN A 212 -9.92 -6.57 7.49
CA ASN A 212 -9.16 -7.29 6.47
C ASN A 212 -9.92 -8.51 5.96
N THR A 213 -10.11 -8.57 4.65
CA THR A 213 -10.78 -9.65 3.94
C THR A 213 -9.91 -10.05 2.75
N SER A 214 -9.49 -11.30 2.73
CA SER A 214 -8.62 -11.85 1.69
C SER A 214 -9.08 -13.26 1.32
N PRO A 215 -9.05 -13.64 0.04
CA PRO A 215 -9.27 -15.02 -0.38
C PRO A 215 -8.10 -15.93 -0.02
N SER A 216 -6.95 -15.36 0.28
CA SER A 216 -5.75 -16.11 0.69
C SER A 216 -5.90 -16.62 2.12
N ARG A 217 -5.69 -17.93 2.33
CA ARG A 217 -5.69 -18.53 3.67
C ARG A 217 -4.53 -18.08 4.57
N HIS A 218 -3.55 -17.38 4.01
CA HIS A 218 -2.41 -16.85 4.76
C HIS A 218 -2.73 -15.58 5.52
N PHE A 219 -3.81 -14.88 5.15
CA PHE A 219 -4.20 -13.61 5.76
C PHE A 219 -5.49 -13.75 6.56
N PRO A 220 -5.67 -12.95 7.63
CA PRO A 220 -6.93 -12.89 8.33
C PRO A 220 -8.05 -12.48 7.36
N SER A 221 -9.18 -13.17 7.43
CA SER A 221 -10.40 -12.77 6.72
C SER A 221 -11.49 -12.61 7.77
N LYS A 222 -11.71 -11.38 8.24
CA LYS A 222 -12.58 -11.02 9.36
C LYS A 222 -13.73 -10.12 8.95
N GLY A 223 -13.63 -9.52 7.75
CA GLY A 223 -14.58 -8.53 7.29
C GLY A 223 -15.94 -9.11 6.92
N ASP A 224 -16.96 -8.27 7.10
CA ASP A 224 -18.35 -8.53 6.73
C ASP A 224 -18.90 -7.30 6.01
N LEU A 225 -18.82 -7.33 4.66
CA LEU A 225 -19.29 -6.23 3.82
C LEU A 225 -20.80 -5.99 3.95
N LYS A 226 -21.59 -7.05 4.13
CA LYS A 226 -23.05 -6.93 4.28
C LYS A 226 -23.42 -6.22 5.59
N LYS A 227 -22.71 -6.56 6.68
CA LYS A 227 -22.87 -5.87 7.96
C LYS A 227 -22.43 -4.41 7.83
N ALA A 228 -21.25 -4.16 7.27
CA ALA A 228 -20.67 -2.83 7.11
C ALA A 228 -21.57 -1.88 6.31
N SER A 229 -22.20 -2.39 5.26
CA SER A 229 -23.03 -1.60 4.33
C SER A 229 -24.54 -1.54 4.68
N LYS A 230 -24.94 -2.16 5.79
CA LYS A 230 -26.38 -2.23 6.16
C LYS A 230 -26.98 -0.84 6.34
N GLY A 231 -28.00 -0.51 5.56
CA GLY A 231 -28.71 0.78 5.64
C GLY A 231 -28.17 1.86 4.70
N THR A 232 -27.15 1.56 3.87
CA THR A 232 -26.57 2.53 2.91
C THR A 232 -27.15 2.39 1.49
N ASN A 233 -28.18 1.58 1.31
CA ASN A 233 -28.76 1.37 -0.02
C ASN A 233 -29.28 2.69 -0.62
N GLY A 234 -28.99 2.88 -1.92
CA GLY A 234 -29.38 4.10 -2.64
C GLY A 234 -28.45 5.30 -2.42
N MET A 235 -27.42 5.18 -1.58
CA MET A 235 -26.39 6.20 -1.42
C MET A 235 -25.22 5.93 -2.37
N PHE A 236 -24.46 6.97 -2.71
CA PHE A 236 -23.12 6.78 -3.27
C PHE A 236 -22.21 6.18 -2.20
N ARG A 237 -21.56 5.04 -2.49
CA ARG A 237 -20.82 4.24 -1.52
C ARG A 237 -19.35 4.16 -1.87
N ILE A 238 -18.48 4.45 -0.89
CA ILE A 238 -17.04 4.29 -0.97
C ILE A 238 -16.64 3.19 0.00
N VAL A 239 -16.06 2.09 -0.50
CA VAL A 239 -15.62 0.96 0.31
C VAL A 239 -14.12 1.11 0.59
N LEU A 240 -13.75 1.05 1.86
CA LEU A 240 -12.36 0.92 2.33
C LEU A 240 -12.11 -0.56 2.65
N SER A 241 -11.21 -1.19 1.92
CA SER A 241 -10.82 -2.58 2.13
C SER A 241 -9.36 -2.76 1.81
N HIS A 242 -8.59 -3.33 2.71
CA HIS A 242 -7.14 -3.39 2.60
C HIS A 242 -6.67 -4.20 1.38
N ASP A 243 -7.09 -5.46 1.27
CA ASP A 243 -6.69 -6.37 0.18
C ASP A 243 -7.51 -6.11 -1.09
N PRO A 244 -6.89 -5.73 -2.22
CA PRO A 244 -7.62 -5.48 -3.46
C PRO A 244 -8.31 -6.72 -4.04
N MET A 245 -7.89 -7.93 -3.67
CA MET A 245 -8.56 -9.16 -4.09
C MET A 245 -10.01 -9.26 -3.55
N HIS A 246 -10.34 -8.55 -2.47
CA HIS A 246 -11.71 -8.44 -1.97
C HIS A 246 -12.64 -7.79 -3.00
N TRP A 247 -12.13 -6.77 -3.74
CA TRP A 247 -12.92 -6.12 -4.80
C TRP A 247 -13.38 -7.12 -5.86
N GLU A 248 -12.49 -7.95 -6.34
CA GLU A 248 -12.80 -8.91 -7.41
C GLU A 248 -13.69 -10.06 -6.94
N ASN A 249 -13.49 -10.50 -5.68
CA ASN A 249 -14.18 -11.67 -5.17
C ASN A 249 -15.57 -11.37 -4.60
N GLU A 250 -15.82 -10.16 -4.07
CA GLU A 250 -17.07 -9.88 -3.37
C GLU A 250 -17.72 -8.54 -3.76
N ILE A 251 -16.93 -7.49 -4.09
CA ILE A 251 -17.45 -6.13 -4.28
C ILE A 251 -17.91 -5.89 -5.72
N LEU A 252 -17.14 -6.37 -6.69
CA LEU A 252 -17.41 -6.18 -8.11
C LEU A 252 -18.75 -6.82 -8.52
N GLY A 253 -19.55 -6.07 -9.27
CA GLY A 253 -20.89 -6.50 -9.69
C GLY A 253 -21.99 -6.22 -8.68
N GLN A 254 -21.65 -5.65 -7.50
CA GLN A 254 -22.63 -5.09 -6.57
C GLN A 254 -22.65 -3.56 -6.69
N ASP A 255 -23.53 -2.88 -5.99
CA ASP A 255 -23.69 -1.43 -6.09
C ASP A 255 -22.70 -0.67 -5.17
N TYR A 256 -21.39 -0.79 -5.46
CA TYR A 256 -20.31 -0.07 -4.78
C TYR A 256 -19.44 0.65 -5.81
N PRO A 257 -19.72 1.92 -6.11
CA PRO A 257 -19.04 2.64 -7.19
C PRO A 257 -17.51 2.77 -7.03
N LEU A 258 -17.02 2.98 -5.79
CA LEU A 258 -15.60 3.20 -5.52
C LEU A 258 -15.11 2.31 -4.39
N THR A 259 -13.98 1.65 -4.61
CA THR A 259 -13.21 0.93 -3.59
C THR A 259 -11.81 1.50 -3.47
N LEU A 260 -11.31 1.63 -2.24
CA LEU A 260 -9.96 2.08 -1.94
C LEU A 260 -9.22 0.98 -1.18
N SER A 261 -8.03 0.60 -1.67
CA SER A 261 -7.25 -0.53 -1.15
C SER A 261 -5.76 -0.22 -1.10
N GLY A 262 -4.98 -1.04 -0.39
CA GLY A 262 -3.53 -1.01 -0.29
C GLY A 262 -2.89 -2.36 -0.55
N HIS A 263 -2.15 -2.90 0.44
CA HIS A 263 -1.66 -4.26 0.59
C HIS A 263 -0.51 -4.67 -0.34
N THR A 264 -0.57 -4.36 -1.61
CA THR A 264 0.33 -4.95 -2.61
C THR A 264 1.73 -4.34 -2.61
N HIS A 265 1.86 -3.09 -2.14
CA HIS A 265 3.06 -2.24 -2.28
C HIS A 265 3.61 -2.16 -3.72
N ALA A 266 2.91 -2.71 -4.71
CA ALA A 266 3.48 -3.08 -6.01
C ALA A 266 4.79 -3.88 -5.85
N MET A 267 4.88 -4.72 -4.78
CA MET A 267 6.10 -5.43 -4.34
C MET A 267 7.34 -4.53 -4.18
N GLN A 268 7.13 -3.22 -3.93
CA GLN A 268 8.20 -2.21 -3.79
C GLN A 268 9.18 -2.14 -4.99
N LEU A 269 8.87 -2.84 -6.07
CA LEU A 269 9.73 -2.99 -7.25
C LEU A 269 8.95 -2.73 -8.54
N SER A 270 9.44 -1.79 -9.34
CA SER A 270 8.96 -1.56 -10.70
C SER A 270 10.12 -1.18 -11.61
N LEU A 271 10.29 -1.91 -12.69
CA LEU A 271 11.28 -1.61 -13.70
C LEU A 271 10.57 -1.27 -15.02
N LEU A 272 10.83 -0.07 -15.54
CA LEU A 272 10.18 0.45 -16.76
C LEU A 272 8.63 0.34 -16.73
N GLY A 273 8.03 0.53 -15.54
CA GLY A 273 6.58 0.45 -15.36
C GLY A 273 6.01 -0.95 -15.11
N TRP A 274 6.82 -2.00 -15.27
CA TRP A 274 6.44 -3.37 -14.93
C TRP A 274 6.83 -3.70 -13.49
N SER A 275 5.93 -4.37 -12.75
CA SER A 275 6.17 -4.84 -11.39
C SER A 275 5.85 -6.34 -11.29
N PRO A 276 6.64 -7.13 -10.53
CA PRO A 276 6.34 -8.54 -10.27
C PRO A 276 4.97 -8.77 -9.62
N SER A 277 4.42 -7.77 -8.92
CA SER A 277 3.09 -7.85 -8.31
C SER A 277 1.97 -8.14 -9.32
N ARG A 278 2.18 -7.80 -10.60
CA ARG A 278 1.26 -8.15 -11.70
C ARG A 278 1.06 -9.67 -11.91
N LEU A 279 1.97 -10.47 -11.42
CA LEU A 279 1.88 -11.93 -11.52
C LEU A 279 0.95 -12.54 -10.46
N ILE A 280 0.60 -11.75 -9.43
CA ILE A 280 -0.18 -12.21 -8.28
C ILE A 280 -1.50 -11.43 -8.18
N PHE A 281 -1.48 -10.13 -8.47
CA PHE A 281 -2.63 -9.24 -8.30
C PHE A 281 -3.02 -8.63 -9.65
N ASP A 282 -4.25 -8.85 -10.07
CA ASP A 282 -4.82 -8.19 -11.25
C ASP A 282 -4.89 -6.67 -11.03
N GLN A 283 -5.26 -6.25 -9.81
CA GLN A 283 -5.22 -4.86 -9.36
C GLN A 283 -4.02 -4.66 -8.42
N HIS A 284 -2.84 -4.37 -8.98
CA HIS A 284 -1.61 -4.29 -8.20
C HIS A 284 -1.23 -2.87 -7.74
N ARG A 285 -1.63 -1.82 -8.45
CA ARG A 285 -1.51 -0.39 -8.05
C ARG A 285 -2.23 0.53 -9.01
N GLY A 286 -2.71 1.69 -8.51
CA GLY A 286 -3.37 2.72 -9.29
C GLY A 286 -4.85 2.44 -9.53
N LEU A 287 -5.43 3.11 -10.50
CA LEU A 287 -6.85 3.05 -10.82
C LEU A 287 -7.16 1.93 -11.80
N TYR A 288 -8.18 1.15 -11.47
CA TYR A 288 -8.83 0.18 -12.36
C TYR A 288 -10.32 0.45 -12.39
N THR A 289 -10.93 0.32 -13.56
CA THR A 289 -12.38 0.50 -13.73
C THR A 289 -12.93 -0.68 -14.53
N ARG A 290 -14.02 -1.27 -14.05
CA ARG A 290 -14.74 -2.36 -14.70
C ARG A 290 -16.25 -2.20 -14.43
N ASN A 291 -17.05 -2.22 -15.47
CA ASN A 291 -18.51 -2.13 -15.40
C ASN A 291 -19.03 -0.90 -14.61
N GLY A 292 -18.39 0.26 -14.75
CA GLY A 292 -18.73 1.49 -14.04
C GLY A 292 -18.30 1.54 -12.57
N GLN A 293 -17.68 0.47 -12.06
CA GLN A 293 -17.10 0.42 -10.72
C GLN A 293 -15.59 0.65 -10.79
N SER A 294 -15.05 1.38 -9.84
CA SER A 294 -13.61 1.70 -9.77
C SER A 294 -12.98 1.19 -8.48
N ILE A 295 -11.75 0.71 -8.59
CA ILE A 295 -10.87 0.49 -7.44
C ILE A 295 -9.59 1.27 -7.62
N TYR A 296 -9.13 1.92 -6.56
CA TYR A 296 -7.79 2.50 -6.49
C TYR A 296 -6.94 1.73 -5.49
N VAL A 297 -5.79 1.23 -5.93
CA VAL A 297 -4.83 0.51 -5.09
C VAL A 297 -3.62 1.41 -4.83
N ASN A 298 -3.48 1.86 -3.59
CA ASN A 298 -2.36 2.70 -3.15
C ASN A 298 -1.13 1.82 -2.86
N PRO A 299 0.06 2.14 -3.38
CA PRO A 299 1.27 1.34 -3.14
C PRO A 299 1.90 1.56 -1.76
N GLY A 300 1.26 2.31 -0.87
CA GLY A 300 1.67 2.50 0.52
C GLY A 300 2.73 3.57 0.74
N LEU A 301 2.88 3.97 1.99
CA LEU A 301 3.89 4.94 2.45
C LEU A 301 5.16 4.27 2.99
N GLY A 302 5.03 3.15 3.71
CA GLY A 302 6.13 2.40 4.33
C GLY A 302 6.68 1.28 3.47
N GLU A 303 7.49 0.43 4.07
CA GLU A 303 8.08 -0.75 3.45
C GLU A 303 7.85 -2.00 4.31
N THR A 304 7.81 -3.15 3.65
CA THR A 304 7.81 -4.46 4.28
C THR A 304 8.83 -5.38 3.60
N ILE A 305 9.25 -6.47 4.26
CA ILE A 305 10.18 -7.49 3.75
C ILE A 305 11.61 -6.96 3.55
N PHE A 306 11.83 -5.90 2.75
CA PHE A 306 13.15 -5.29 2.57
C PHE A 306 13.05 -3.76 2.58
N PRO A 307 14.05 -3.05 3.15
CA PRO A 307 13.97 -1.63 3.47
C PRO A 307 14.32 -0.74 2.25
N ALA A 308 13.71 -1.00 1.11
CA ALA A 308 13.94 -0.22 -0.11
C ALA A 308 12.71 -0.18 -1.01
N ARG A 309 12.59 0.88 -1.79
CA ARG A 309 11.63 1.01 -2.89
C ARG A 309 12.39 1.31 -4.18
N ILE A 310 12.12 0.58 -5.24
CA ILE A 310 12.83 0.71 -6.53
C ILE A 310 11.78 0.88 -7.62
N GLY A 311 11.65 2.10 -8.17
CA GLY A 311 10.67 2.46 -9.18
C GLY A 311 9.22 2.50 -8.69
N VAL A 312 9.01 2.39 -7.37
CA VAL A 312 7.71 2.51 -6.69
C VAL A 312 7.87 3.45 -5.51
N ARG A 313 7.72 4.74 -5.72
CA ARG A 313 7.80 5.74 -4.66
C ARG A 313 6.66 5.58 -3.67
N PRO A 314 6.87 5.92 -2.38
CA PRO A 314 5.77 6.08 -1.43
C PRO A 314 4.74 7.07 -1.98
N GLU A 315 3.44 6.76 -1.86
CA GLU A 315 2.40 7.52 -2.54
C GLU A 315 1.35 8.07 -1.57
N ILE A 316 1.06 9.35 -1.74
CA ILE A 316 -0.11 10.04 -1.19
C ILE A 316 -1.04 10.27 -2.38
N THR A 317 -2.20 9.61 -2.42
CA THR A 317 -3.14 9.77 -3.53
C THR A 317 -4.19 10.82 -3.18
N VAL A 318 -4.46 11.73 -4.11
CA VAL A 318 -5.60 12.65 -4.02
C VAL A 318 -6.63 12.19 -5.04
N ILE A 319 -7.76 11.71 -4.57
CA ILE A 319 -8.88 11.33 -5.42
C ILE A 319 -9.89 12.47 -5.41
N THR A 320 -10.14 13.04 -6.58
CA THR A 320 -11.23 14.02 -6.77
C THR A 320 -12.40 13.30 -7.42
N LEU A 321 -13.52 13.25 -6.70
CA LEU A 321 -14.76 12.73 -7.25
C LEU A 321 -15.34 13.75 -8.23
N THR A 322 -15.80 13.29 -9.38
CA THR A 322 -16.45 14.15 -10.39
C THR A 322 -17.71 13.47 -10.91
N ARG A 323 -18.64 14.27 -11.38
CA ARG A 323 -19.88 13.81 -12.00
C ARG A 323 -19.77 13.68 -13.52
#